data_d0043eebed00233ede41ae4978455f0b
#
_entry.id   d0043eebed00233ede41ae4978455f0b
#
_cell.length_a   1.000
_cell.length_b   1.000
_cell.length_c   1.000
_cell.angle_alpha   90.00
_cell.angle_beta   90.00
_cell.angle_gamma   90.00
#
_symmetry.space_group_name_H-M   'P 1'
#
loop_
_entity.id
_entity.type
_entity.pdbx_description
1 polymer ?
#
loop_
_entity_poly.entity_id
_entity_poly.type
_entity_poly.pdbx_seq_one_letter_code
_entity_poly.pdbx_strand_id
1 'polypeptide(L)'
;MPDNLSLKHGALIEPLAVACHDVRLAQVKQGDNVVVSGGGPIGMLVALVAQQAGANVLVSEINPYRVALAQSLGMEAINPNETNLVDLVMEKTNNTGADIVFEVSGSQAGATVMTDLLRTRGLAVIVAIFAKRPEIDLFRFFWRELRLQGVRVYESQDFADAIALAAS
;
A
#
# COMPACT_ATOMS: atom_id res chain seq x y z
N MET A 1 10.52 -18.10 -18.37
CA MET A 1 9.96 -18.22 -17.02
C MET A 1 10.88 -19.16 -16.24
N PRO A 2 11.22 -18.90 -14.99
CA PRO A 2 12.00 -19.83 -14.16
C PRO A 2 11.31 -21.21 -14.07
N ASP A 3 12.10 -22.29 -14.04
CA ASP A 3 11.56 -23.66 -14.05
C ASP A 3 10.74 -24.01 -12.80
N ASN A 4 10.98 -23.31 -11.69
CA ASN A 4 10.27 -23.47 -10.42
C ASN A 4 8.92 -22.69 -10.36
N LEU A 5 8.57 -21.93 -11.40
CA LEU A 5 7.35 -21.13 -11.44
C LEU A 5 6.28 -21.82 -12.29
N SER A 6 5.18 -22.24 -11.67
CA SER A 6 4.06 -22.84 -12.42
C SER A 6 3.34 -21.78 -13.28
N LEU A 7 2.66 -22.22 -14.35
CA LEU A 7 1.84 -21.31 -15.18
C LEU A 7 0.76 -20.60 -14.37
N LYS A 8 0.21 -21.25 -13.33
CA LYS A 8 -0.76 -20.63 -12.41
C LYS A 8 -0.15 -19.46 -11.65
N HIS A 9 1.07 -19.61 -11.13
CA HIS A 9 1.79 -18.52 -10.46
C HIS A 9 2.28 -17.48 -11.47
N GLY A 10 2.66 -17.91 -12.68
CA GLY A 10 3.02 -17.00 -13.77
C GLY A 10 1.93 -15.97 -14.11
N ALA A 11 0.66 -16.33 -13.95
CA ALA A 11 -0.46 -15.40 -14.15
C ALA A 11 -0.49 -14.23 -13.14
N LEU A 12 0.20 -14.35 -12.00
CA LEU A 12 0.30 -13.30 -10.99
C LEU A 12 1.49 -12.35 -11.21
N ILE A 13 2.37 -12.64 -12.16
CA ILE A 13 3.57 -11.80 -12.40
C ILE A 13 3.18 -10.39 -12.83
N GLU A 14 2.17 -10.26 -13.67
CA GLU A 14 1.72 -8.95 -14.13
C GLU A 14 1.23 -8.06 -12.97
N PRO A 15 0.25 -8.45 -12.15
CA PRO A 15 -0.16 -7.63 -11.01
C PRO A 15 0.94 -7.48 -9.95
N LEU A 16 1.87 -8.43 -9.82
CA LEU A 16 3.04 -8.29 -8.95
C LEU A 16 4.01 -7.23 -9.49
N ALA A 17 4.17 -7.13 -10.82
CA ALA A 17 4.98 -6.08 -11.43
C ALA A 17 4.40 -4.67 -11.18
N VAL A 18 3.06 -4.54 -11.17
CA VAL A 18 2.38 -3.30 -10.73
C VAL A 18 2.78 -2.95 -9.29
N ALA A 19 2.71 -3.90 -8.37
CA ALA A 19 3.09 -3.67 -6.97
C ALA A 19 4.59 -3.31 -6.82
N CYS A 20 5.48 -3.97 -7.56
CA CYS A 20 6.90 -3.63 -7.59
C CYS A 20 7.12 -2.18 -8.06
N HIS A 21 6.42 -1.77 -9.13
CA HIS A 21 6.43 -0.42 -9.65
C HIS A 21 5.99 0.61 -8.61
N ASP A 22 4.85 0.37 -7.96
CA ASP A 22 4.26 1.26 -6.98
C ASP A 22 5.21 1.47 -5.79
N VAL A 23 5.77 0.38 -5.25
CA VAL A 23 6.69 0.40 -4.11
C VAL A 23 8.03 1.06 -4.48
N ARG A 24 8.55 0.79 -5.69
CA ARG A 24 9.78 1.41 -6.20
C ARG A 24 9.62 2.92 -6.40
N LEU A 25 8.53 3.38 -7.04
CA LEU A 25 8.27 4.81 -7.23
C LEU A 25 8.03 5.54 -5.90
N ALA A 26 7.39 4.87 -4.94
CA ALA A 26 7.24 5.39 -3.59
C ALA A 26 8.57 5.47 -2.81
N GLN A 27 9.63 4.83 -3.33
CA GLN A 27 10.94 4.74 -2.68
C GLN A 27 10.87 4.18 -1.25
N VAL A 28 10.05 3.15 -1.06
CA VAL A 28 9.93 2.47 0.24
C VAL A 28 11.28 1.95 0.70
N LYS A 29 11.59 2.16 1.97
CA LYS A 29 12.87 1.79 2.60
C LYS A 29 12.65 0.92 3.81
N GLN A 30 13.70 0.21 4.20
CA GLN A 30 13.72 -0.52 5.46
C GLN A 30 13.40 0.41 6.63
N GLY A 31 12.45 0.00 7.46
CA GLY A 31 12.00 0.72 8.65
C GLY A 31 10.91 1.77 8.40
N ASP A 32 10.54 2.08 7.14
CA ASP A 32 9.42 2.97 6.86
C ASP A 32 8.11 2.39 7.45
N ASN A 33 7.27 3.25 8.02
CA ASN A 33 5.91 2.91 8.42
C ASN A 33 4.97 3.14 7.23
N VAL A 34 4.42 2.06 6.72
CA VAL A 34 3.60 2.04 5.50
C VAL A 34 2.19 1.63 5.83
N VAL A 35 1.20 2.39 5.39
CA VAL A 35 -0.21 2.01 5.44
C VAL A 35 -0.71 1.71 4.04
N VAL A 36 -1.35 0.56 3.86
CA VAL A 36 -2.05 0.19 2.62
C VAL A 36 -3.55 0.26 2.87
N SER A 37 -4.21 1.25 2.28
CA SER A 37 -5.66 1.44 2.37
C SER A 37 -6.35 0.65 1.27
N GLY A 38 -6.92 -0.49 1.63
CA GLY A 38 -7.55 -1.47 0.74
C GLY A 38 -6.73 -2.75 0.59
N GLY A 39 -7.25 -3.87 1.14
CA GLY A 39 -6.67 -5.21 1.09
C GLY A 39 -7.21 -6.07 -0.07
N GLY A 40 -7.51 -5.46 -1.22
CA GLY A 40 -7.82 -6.18 -2.45
C GLY A 40 -6.58 -6.86 -3.05
N PRO A 41 -6.68 -7.53 -4.21
CA PRO A 41 -5.55 -8.24 -4.81
C PRO A 41 -4.30 -7.37 -4.99
N ILE A 42 -4.45 -6.14 -5.50
CA ILE A 42 -3.33 -5.21 -5.67
C ILE A 42 -2.80 -4.73 -4.32
N GLY A 43 -3.68 -4.34 -3.37
CA GLY A 43 -3.25 -3.88 -2.06
C GLY A 43 -2.47 -4.93 -1.29
N MET A 44 -2.85 -6.21 -1.39
CA MET A 44 -2.13 -7.33 -0.80
C MET A 44 -0.72 -7.49 -1.41
N LEU A 45 -0.60 -7.37 -2.73
CA LEU A 45 0.69 -7.45 -3.42
C LEU A 45 1.57 -6.24 -3.06
N VAL A 46 1.02 -5.02 -3.03
CA VAL A 46 1.76 -3.82 -2.57
C VAL A 46 2.25 -4.01 -1.13
N ALA A 47 1.39 -4.51 -0.23
CA ALA A 47 1.76 -4.78 1.15
C ALA A 47 2.90 -5.80 1.27
N LEU A 48 2.84 -6.91 0.52
CA LEU A 48 3.89 -7.93 0.49
C LEU A 48 5.21 -7.39 -0.05
N VAL A 49 5.18 -6.62 -1.15
CA VAL A 49 6.40 -6.02 -1.73
C VAL A 49 7.00 -4.97 -0.80
N ALA A 50 6.17 -4.13 -0.15
CA ALA A 50 6.64 -3.16 0.83
C ALA A 50 7.25 -3.85 2.06
N GLN A 51 6.65 -4.94 2.54
CA GLN A 51 7.20 -5.76 3.62
C GLN A 51 8.53 -6.41 3.22
N GLN A 52 8.65 -6.91 2.00
CA GLN A 52 9.91 -7.44 1.45
C GLN A 52 11.00 -6.37 1.35
N ALA A 53 10.64 -5.10 1.12
CA ALA A 53 11.57 -3.97 1.17
C ALA A 53 11.98 -3.59 2.62
N GLY A 54 11.45 -4.26 3.63
CA GLY A 54 11.77 -4.07 5.04
C GLY A 54 10.92 -3.01 5.75
N ALA A 55 9.81 -2.60 5.18
CA ALA A 55 8.88 -1.67 5.82
C ALA A 55 8.01 -2.35 6.88
N ASN A 56 7.56 -1.55 7.87
CA ASN A 56 6.51 -1.92 8.81
C ASN A 56 5.16 -1.63 8.15
N VAL A 57 4.44 -2.68 7.75
CA VAL A 57 3.23 -2.54 6.94
C VAL A 57 1.97 -2.81 7.75
N LEU A 58 1.00 -1.88 7.67
CA LEU A 58 -0.36 -2.03 8.18
C LEU A 58 -1.36 -1.99 7.03
N VAL A 59 -2.18 -3.02 6.90
CA VAL A 59 -3.27 -3.08 5.91
C VAL A 59 -4.59 -2.68 6.55
N SER A 60 -5.30 -1.74 5.94
CA SER A 60 -6.67 -1.35 6.32
C SER A 60 -7.65 -1.90 5.29
N GLU A 61 -8.55 -2.81 5.71
CA GLU A 61 -9.51 -3.48 4.83
C GLU A 61 -10.84 -3.70 5.55
N ILE A 62 -11.96 -3.42 4.89
CA ILE A 62 -13.31 -3.55 5.48
C ILE A 62 -13.88 -4.97 5.39
N ASN A 63 -13.38 -5.79 4.46
CA ASN A 63 -13.84 -7.16 4.28
C ASN A 63 -13.14 -8.10 5.28
N PRO A 64 -13.89 -8.73 6.22
CA PRO A 64 -13.27 -9.54 7.26
C PRO A 64 -12.51 -10.76 6.73
N TYR A 65 -12.95 -11.34 5.61
CA TYR A 65 -12.21 -12.43 4.95
C TYR A 65 -10.83 -11.98 4.48
N ARG A 66 -10.73 -10.77 3.88
CA ARG A 66 -9.46 -10.23 3.41
C ARG A 66 -8.55 -9.80 4.55
N VAL A 67 -9.12 -9.28 5.64
CA VAL A 67 -8.36 -9.02 6.88
C VAL A 67 -7.75 -10.31 7.40
N ALA A 68 -8.54 -11.38 7.54
CA ALA A 68 -8.05 -12.68 7.98
C ALA A 68 -7.00 -13.27 7.02
N LEU A 69 -7.17 -13.09 5.70
CA LEU A 69 -6.20 -13.52 4.71
C LEU A 69 -4.87 -12.77 4.87
N ALA A 70 -4.89 -11.44 5.01
CA ALA A 70 -3.68 -10.65 5.25
C ALA A 70 -2.93 -11.14 6.50
N GLN A 71 -3.67 -11.35 7.60
CA GLN A 71 -3.11 -11.85 8.85
C GLN A 71 -2.52 -13.27 8.69
N SER A 72 -3.15 -14.15 7.92
CA SER A 72 -2.63 -15.50 7.64
C SER A 72 -1.34 -15.49 6.80
N LEU A 73 -1.10 -14.42 6.06
CA LEU A 73 0.14 -14.17 5.30
C LEU A 73 1.22 -13.43 6.13
N GLY A 74 1.00 -13.27 7.44
CA GLY A 74 1.94 -12.63 8.35
C GLY A 74 1.93 -11.09 8.29
N MET A 75 0.92 -10.49 7.66
CA MET A 75 0.75 -9.04 7.64
C MET A 75 -0.09 -8.58 8.82
N GLU A 76 0.19 -7.39 9.32
CA GLU A 76 -0.72 -6.72 10.22
C GLU A 76 -1.88 -6.12 9.43
N ALA A 77 -3.11 -6.46 9.80
CA ALA A 77 -4.31 -5.98 9.10
C ALA A 77 -5.45 -5.72 10.07
N ILE A 78 -6.20 -4.65 9.83
CA ILE A 78 -7.35 -4.24 10.65
C ILE A 78 -8.56 -3.86 9.79
N ASN A 79 -9.74 -3.95 10.41
CA ASN A 79 -10.95 -3.38 9.87
C ASN A 79 -11.17 -1.96 10.45
N PRO A 80 -11.13 -0.89 9.61
CA PRO A 80 -11.26 0.48 10.07
C PRO A 80 -12.68 0.81 10.60
N ASN A 81 -13.67 -0.07 10.39
CA ASN A 81 -14.99 0.07 11.01
C ASN A 81 -15.03 -0.41 12.46
N GLU A 82 -14.02 -1.18 12.89
CA GLU A 82 -13.92 -1.77 14.22
C GLU A 82 -12.80 -1.14 15.06
N THR A 83 -11.76 -0.61 14.37
CA THR A 83 -10.58 0.00 15.00
C THR A 83 -10.33 1.35 14.38
N ASN A 84 -10.14 2.40 15.19
CA ASN A 84 -9.74 3.70 14.68
C ASN A 84 -8.34 3.62 14.05
N LEU A 85 -8.28 3.68 12.73
CA LEU A 85 -7.04 3.54 11.97
C LEU A 85 -6.04 4.66 12.28
N VAL A 86 -6.52 5.91 12.47
CA VAL A 86 -5.64 7.06 12.76
C VAL A 86 -4.98 6.89 14.13
N ASP A 87 -5.77 6.57 15.15
CA ASP A 87 -5.26 6.37 16.52
C ASP A 87 -4.23 5.23 16.55
N LEU A 88 -4.52 4.13 15.86
CA LEU A 88 -3.59 2.99 15.78
C LEU A 88 -2.28 3.35 15.09
N VAL A 89 -2.33 4.09 13.97
CA VAL A 89 -1.12 4.53 13.27
C VAL A 89 -0.31 5.49 14.15
N MET A 90 -0.97 6.42 14.84
CA MET A 90 -0.29 7.33 15.78
C MET A 90 0.36 6.59 16.93
N GLU A 91 -0.32 5.61 17.53
CA GLU A 91 0.26 4.76 18.58
C GLU A 91 1.51 4.04 18.09
N LYS A 92 1.43 3.36 16.93
CA LYS A 92 2.53 2.59 16.35
C LYS A 92 3.73 3.42 15.92
N THR A 93 3.52 4.68 15.62
CA THR A 93 4.54 5.61 15.11
C THR A 93 4.98 6.64 16.15
N ASN A 94 4.68 6.44 17.43
CA ASN A 94 4.97 7.40 18.51
C ASN A 94 4.44 8.82 18.19
N ASN A 95 3.21 8.91 17.72
CA ASN A 95 2.51 10.14 17.31
C ASN A 95 3.17 10.89 16.13
N THR A 96 3.98 10.20 15.34
CA THR A 96 4.62 10.81 14.17
C THR A 96 3.73 10.71 12.91
N GLY A 97 3.05 9.58 12.72
CA GLY A 97 2.32 9.21 11.52
C GLY A 97 3.15 8.35 10.56
N ALA A 98 2.50 7.81 9.53
CA ALA A 98 3.10 6.96 8.52
C ALA A 98 4.01 7.74 7.56
N ASP A 99 5.08 7.09 7.10
CA ASP A 99 5.97 7.63 6.07
C ASP A 99 5.26 7.65 4.71
N ILE A 100 4.56 6.57 4.39
CA ILE A 100 3.89 6.35 3.10
C ILE A 100 2.50 5.77 3.34
N VAL A 101 1.52 6.27 2.60
CA VAL A 101 0.17 5.70 2.52
C VAL A 101 -0.11 5.35 1.06
N PHE A 102 -0.35 4.07 0.77
CA PHE A 102 -0.86 3.61 -0.52
C PHE A 102 -2.39 3.61 -0.48
N GLU A 103 -3.03 4.45 -1.27
CA GLU A 103 -4.48 4.45 -1.46
C GLU A 103 -4.84 3.51 -2.61
N VAL A 104 -5.36 2.34 -2.26
CA VAL A 104 -5.67 1.22 -3.18
C VAL A 104 -7.16 0.88 -3.17
N SER A 105 -7.92 1.46 -2.23
CA SER A 105 -9.35 1.16 -2.07
C SER A 105 -10.23 1.81 -3.14
N GLY A 106 -9.81 2.95 -3.69
CA GLY A 106 -10.61 3.75 -4.62
C GLY A 106 -11.87 4.36 -3.97
N SER A 107 -11.90 4.44 -2.64
CA SER A 107 -13.02 4.95 -1.88
C SER A 107 -12.82 6.40 -1.43
N GLN A 108 -13.93 7.15 -1.26
CA GLN A 108 -13.85 8.48 -0.67
C GLN A 108 -13.30 8.44 0.77
N ALA A 109 -13.65 7.41 1.54
CA ALA A 109 -13.15 7.25 2.90
C ALA A 109 -11.62 7.08 2.93
N GLY A 110 -11.06 6.24 2.03
CA GLY A 110 -9.61 6.07 1.89
C GLY A 110 -8.92 7.37 1.49
N ALA A 111 -9.46 8.09 0.48
CA ALA A 111 -8.92 9.37 0.03
C ALA A 111 -8.95 10.44 1.14
N THR A 112 -10.00 10.45 1.97
CA THR A 112 -10.12 11.40 3.07
C THR A 112 -9.10 11.10 4.18
N VAL A 113 -9.00 9.84 4.61
CA VAL A 113 -8.17 9.47 5.77
C VAL A 113 -6.67 9.46 5.46
N MET A 114 -6.26 9.31 4.19
CA MET A 114 -4.84 9.20 3.83
C MET A 114 -3.98 10.36 4.34
N THR A 115 -4.55 11.59 4.38
CA THR A 115 -3.81 12.76 4.88
C THR A 115 -3.73 12.80 6.41
N ASP A 116 -4.66 12.16 7.12
CA ASP A 116 -4.63 12.04 8.58
C ASP A 116 -3.54 11.07 9.05
N LEU A 117 -3.32 10.01 8.27
CA LEU A 117 -2.37 8.96 8.57
C LEU A 117 -0.91 9.37 8.40
N LEU A 118 -0.62 10.30 7.48
CA LEU A 118 0.75 10.65 7.09
C LEU A 118 1.45 11.51 8.15
N ARG A 119 2.74 11.33 8.32
CA ARG A 119 3.62 12.28 9.00
C ARG A 119 3.83 13.55 8.16
N THR A 120 4.36 14.60 8.77
CA THR A 120 4.86 15.77 8.01
C THR A 120 5.88 15.32 6.97
N ARG A 121 5.77 15.82 5.73
CA ARG A 121 6.56 15.42 4.55
C ARG A 121 6.37 13.96 4.13
N GLY A 122 5.30 13.31 4.60
CA GLY A 122 4.92 11.97 4.18
C GLY A 122 4.42 11.93 2.72
N LEU A 123 4.28 10.73 2.18
CA LEU A 123 3.91 10.48 0.79
C LEU A 123 2.57 9.74 0.70
N ALA A 124 1.59 10.33 0.04
CA ALA A 124 0.40 9.64 -0.43
C ALA A 124 0.65 9.09 -1.85
N VAL A 125 0.43 7.80 -2.05
CA VAL A 125 0.55 7.13 -3.35
C VAL A 125 -0.85 6.70 -3.81
N ILE A 126 -1.28 7.21 -4.96
CA ILE A 126 -2.57 6.87 -5.54
C ILE A 126 -2.38 5.71 -6.52
N VAL A 127 -2.81 4.54 -6.10
CA VAL A 127 -2.82 3.29 -6.88
C VAL A 127 -4.20 3.02 -7.46
N ALA A 128 -5.24 3.39 -6.72
CA ALA A 128 -6.62 3.09 -7.07
C ALA A 128 -7.15 3.87 -8.27
N ILE A 129 -8.07 3.23 -8.98
CA ILE A 129 -8.93 3.87 -9.98
C ILE A 129 -10.24 4.26 -9.29
N PHE A 130 -10.45 5.55 -9.05
CA PHE A 130 -11.67 6.06 -8.45
C PHE A 130 -12.82 6.10 -9.46
N ALA A 131 -13.97 5.55 -9.08
CA ALA A 131 -15.19 5.63 -9.90
C ALA A 131 -15.77 7.05 -10.01
N LYS A 132 -15.49 7.88 -9.00
CA LYS A 132 -15.84 9.32 -8.96
C LYS A 132 -14.61 10.09 -8.50
N ARG A 133 -14.51 11.37 -8.90
CA ARG A 133 -13.43 12.24 -8.42
C ARG A 133 -13.50 12.35 -6.90
N PRO A 134 -12.47 11.96 -6.15
CA PRO A 134 -12.48 12.08 -4.71
C PRO A 134 -12.21 13.52 -4.28
N GLU A 135 -12.76 13.88 -3.13
CA GLU A 135 -12.38 15.09 -2.41
C GLU A 135 -11.17 14.77 -1.52
N ILE A 136 -10.15 15.61 -1.57
CA ILE A 136 -8.94 15.49 -0.74
C ILE A 136 -8.65 16.83 -0.05
N ASP A 137 -8.09 16.76 1.15
CA ASP A 137 -7.74 17.94 1.94
C ASP A 137 -6.41 18.55 1.47
N LEU A 138 -6.49 19.48 0.50
CA LEU A 138 -5.32 20.18 -0.01
C LEU A 138 -4.68 21.13 1.01
N PHE A 139 -5.44 21.60 2.03
CA PHE A 139 -4.87 22.40 3.10
C PHE A 139 -3.83 21.61 3.88
N ARG A 140 -4.07 20.33 4.15
CA ARG A 140 -3.09 19.46 4.82
C ARG A 140 -1.84 19.23 3.98
N PHE A 141 -1.99 19.12 2.65
CA PHE A 141 -0.83 19.04 1.76
C PHE A 141 0.06 20.26 1.89
N PHE A 142 -0.51 21.45 1.91
CA PHE A 142 0.23 22.69 2.14
C PHE A 142 0.82 22.75 3.55
N TRP A 143 -0.02 22.58 4.58
CA TRP A 143 0.39 22.78 5.98
C TRP A 143 1.44 21.79 6.47
N ARG A 144 1.39 20.55 5.99
CA ARG A 144 2.29 19.46 6.42
C ARG A 144 3.33 19.11 5.36
N GLU A 145 3.44 19.88 4.29
CA GLU A 145 4.37 19.64 3.17
C GLU A 145 4.25 18.22 2.63
N LEU A 146 3.01 17.68 2.51
CA LEU A 146 2.78 16.32 2.03
C LEU A 146 3.08 16.22 0.55
N ARG A 147 3.46 15.02 0.11
CA ARG A 147 3.67 14.70 -1.30
C ARG A 147 2.54 13.80 -1.80
N LEU A 148 2.18 13.94 -3.07
CA LEU A 148 1.19 13.11 -3.75
C LEU A 148 1.82 12.53 -5.01
N GLN A 149 1.81 11.21 -5.13
CA GLN A 149 2.35 10.47 -6.27
C GLN A 149 1.25 9.60 -6.89
N GLY A 150 0.96 9.78 -8.17
CA GLY A 150 0.19 8.83 -8.95
C GLY A 150 1.11 7.74 -9.51
N VAL A 151 0.62 6.51 -9.54
CA VAL A 151 1.32 5.36 -10.13
C VAL A 151 0.41 4.64 -11.12
N ARG A 152 0.99 3.96 -12.11
CA ARG A 152 0.19 3.25 -13.11
C ARG A 152 1.03 2.22 -13.84
N VAL A 153 0.51 0.99 -13.94
CA VAL A 153 1.11 -0.11 -14.72
C VAL A 153 2.50 -0.46 -14.16
N TYR A 154 3.48 -0.68 -15.00
CA TYR A 154 4.85 -1.05 -14.63
C TYR A 154 5.81 -0.77 -15.79
N GLU A 155 7.09 -0.75 -15.51
CA GLU A 155 8.19 -0.70 -16.47
C GLU A 155 8.82 -2.09 -16.63
N SER A 156 9.67 -2.26 -17.64
CA SER A 156 10.32 -3.56 -17.90
C SER A 156 11.15 -4.06 -16.73
N GLN A 157 11.74 -3.17 -15.96
CA GLN A 157 12.47 -3.53 -14.73
C GLN A 157 11.55 -4.14 -13.68
N ASP A 158 10.39 -3.52 -13.43
CA ASP A 158 9.45 -3.99 -12.41
C ASP A 158 8.92 -5.38 -12.72
N PHE A 159 8.76 -5.69 -14.02
CA PHE A 159 8.37 -7.03 -14.47
C PHE A 159 9.48 -8.07 -14.23
N ALA A 160 10.73 -7.69 -14.45
CA ALA A 160 11.88 -8.55 -14.15
C ALA A 160 12.01 -8.80 -12.64
N ASP A 161 11.83 -7.75 -11.82
CA ASP A 161 11.86 -7.82 -10.35
C ASP A 161 10.72 -8.70 -9.82
N ALA A 162 9.52 -8.60 -10.40
CA ALA A 162 8.39 -9.46 -10.07
C ALA A 162 8.65 -10.94 -10.36
N ILE A 163 9.29 -11.27 -11.48
CA ILE A 163 9.70 -12.64 -11.80
C ILE A 163 10.72 -13.16 -10.77
N ALA A 164 11.72 -12.35 -10.44
CA ALA A 164 12.74 -12.72 -9.47
C ALA A 164 12.13 -12.94 -8.07
N LEU A 165 11.24 -12.06 -7.65
CA LEU A 165 10.54 -12.15 -6.36
C LEU A 165 9.62 -13.38 -6.29
N ALA A 166 8.89 -13.69 -7.36
CA ALA A 166 8.00 -14.85 -7.40
C ALA A 166 8.74 -16.18 -7.46
N ALA A 167 10.02 -16.18 -7.86
CA ALA A 167 10.87 -17.37 -7.95
C ALA A 167 11.70 -17.63 -6.67
N SER A 168 11.72 -16.68 -5.71
CA SER A 168 12.44 -16.81 -4.44
C SER A 168 11.63 -17.56 -3.41
#